data_b87c098a587adc37053ca6f9da17ea98
#
_entry.id   b87c098a587adc37053ca6f9da17ea98
#
_cell.length_a   1.000
_cell.length_b   1.000
_cell.length_c   1.000
_cell.angle_alpha   90.00
_cell.angle_beta   90.00
_cell.angle_gamma   90.00
#
_symmetry.space_group_name_H-M   'P 1'
#
loop_
_entity.id
_entity.type
_entity.pdbx_description
1 polymer ?
#
loop_
_entity_poly.entity_id
_entity_poly.type
_entity_poly.pdbx_seq_one_letter_code
_entity_poly.pdbx_strand_id
1 'polypeptide(L)'
;IGDMLLRSVDDSQINEVYAKTFEEYKKWDKEKDVLPPEAVYRALFEDIAYGEKIKIGRAITRMNYSKSGWKSLIKKTRRQINKIIKSGELPTSYKDKLIEINKGWADPTFWYSMSQMLAETTPIYYWNAIDRTYDQDKNVIQQSEERRIYVATWIKTFKVSVYVTFFCLVLGFPVAHLLANLPLRYSNLLMIFVLLPFWTSLLVRTTAWIVMLQQNGVINGVLVWLGIISDDGRIQMVYNMTGTIIAMTQILLPFMILPLYSVMKVIPKSHMRAAQNLGAKPARAFMRVYLPQTIPGMSAGGLLVFVLAIGYFITPELVGGKDGQLIGHWIAYHLKTTINWGLCSALGAILLGIMLILYWLYNKIIGIDNIKLG
;
A
#
# COMPACT_ATOMS: atom_id res chain seq x y z
N ILE A 1 -9.68 11.65 6.00
CA ILE A 1 -8.80 10.93 6.96
C ILE A 1 -9.65 10.38 8.10
N GLY A 2 -10.48 11.20 8.80
CA GLY A 2 -11.33 10.73 9.90
C GLY A 2 -12.23 9.56 9.53
N ASP A 3 -12.95 9.63 8.42
CA ASP A 3 -13.80 8.54 7.90
C ASP A 3 -12.99 7.27 7.58
N MET A 4 -11.78 7.41 7.03
CA MET A 4 -10.88 6.28 6.79
C MET A 4 -10.45 5.61 8.11
N LEU A 5 -10.12 6.39 9.14
CA LEU A 5 -9.73 5.84 10.44
C LEU A 5 -10.91 5.15 11.12
N LEU A 6 -12.12 5.69 11.02
CA LEU A 6 -13.33 5.02 11.52
C LEU A 6 -13.56 3.69 10.79
N ARG A 7 -13.51 3.67 9.47
CA ARG A 7 -13.67 2.45 8.66
C ARG A 7 -12.59 1.39 8.90
N SER A 8 -11.43 1.78 9.40
CA SER A 8 -10.35 0.84 9.72
C SER A 8 -10.64 -0.06 10.92
N VAL A 9 -11.63 0.30 11.72
CA VAL A 9 -12.10 -0.46 12.88
C VAL A 9 -13.58 -0.83 12.81
N ASP A 10 -14.31 -0.34 11.79
CA ASP A 10 -15.74 -0.52 11.63
C ASP A 10 -16.08 -1.84 10.94
N ASP A 11 -16.89 -2.67 11.57
CA ASP A 11 -17.45 -3.91 11.04
C ASP A 11 -19.01 -3.89 11.03
N SER A 12 -19.62 -2.71 11.17
CA SER A 12 -21.07 -2.50 11.24
C SER A 12 -21.84 -3.06 10.04
N GLN A 13 -21.21 -3.11 8.86
CA GLN A 13 -21.85 -3.64 7.65
C GLN A 13 -22.31 -5.11 7.78
N ILE A 14 -21.62 -5.93 8.60
CA ILE A 14 -22.05 -7.31 8.85
C ILE A 14 -23.21 -7.33 9.84
N ASN A 15 -23.13 -6.48 10.87
CA ASN A 15 -24.20 -6.35 11.89
C ASN A 15 -25.51 -5.88 11.25
N GLU A 16 -25.48 -4.96 10.27
CA GLU A 16 -26.68 -4.56 9.54
C GLU A 16 -27.32 -5.71 8.75
N VAL A 17 -26.50 -6.59 8.16
CA VAL A 17 -27.00 -7.68 7.31
C VAL A 17 -27.53 -8.84 8.14
N TYR A 18 -26.92 -9.15 9.28
CA TYR A 18 -27.24 -10.28 10.15
C TYR A 18 -27.77 -9.80 11.53
N ALA A 19 -28.53 -8.72 11.55
CA ALA A 19 -28.97 -8.06 12.78
C ALA A 19 -29.76 -9.03 13.69
N LYS A 20 -30.76 -9.75 13.15
CA LYS A 20 -31.55 -10.71 13.91
C LYS A 20 -30.69 -11.90 14.38
N THR A 21 -29.83 -12.38 13.51
CA THR A 21 -28.89 -13.47 13.84
C THR A 21 -28.02 -13.07 15.02
N PHE A 22 -27.48 -11.86 15.04
CA PHE A 22 -26.60 -11.40 16.11
C PHE A 22 -27.33 -11.12 17.42
N GLU A 23 -28.59 -10.65 17.38
CA GLU A 23 -29.42 -10.53 18.58
C GLU A 23 -29.64 -11.87 19.26
N GLU A 24 -30.04 -12.90 18.52
CA GLU A 24 -30.24 -14.25 19.05
C GLU A 24 -28.90 -14.90 19.42
N TYR A 25 -27.85 -14.67 18.69
CA TYR A 25 -26.50 -15.18 18.97
C TYR A 25 -25.93 -14.67 20.30
N LYS A 26 -26.22 -13.44 20.71
CA LYS A 26 -25.80 -12.88 22.01
C LYS A 26 -26.44 -13.59 23.19
N LYS A 27 -27.62 -14.19 23.01
CA LYS A 27 -28.35 -14.94 24.03
C LYS A 27 -27.86 -16.37 24.19
N TRP A 28 -27.04 -16.86 23.25
CA TRP A 28 -26.56 -18.24 23.24
C TRP A 28 -25.43 -18.46 24.26
N ASP A 29 -25.64 -19.43 25.16
CA ASP A 29 -24.65 -19.90 26.13
C ASP A 29 -23.72 -20.94 25.46
N LYS A 30 -22.51 -20.51 25.09
CA LYS A 30 -21.55 -21.35 24.37
C LYS A 30 -20.85 -22.38 25.22
N GLU A 31 -20.94 -22.26 26.56
CA GLU A 31 -20.38 -23.25 27.48
C GLU A 31 -21.27 -24.48 27.61
N LYS A 32 -22.57 -24.32 27.37
CA LYS A 32 -23.54 -25.41 27.42
C LYS A 32 -23.71 -26.17 26.12
N ASP A 33 -23.73 -25.45 25.00
CA ASP A 33 -24.05 -26.03 23.70
C ASP A 33 -22.93 -25.72 22.65
N VAL A 34 -22.46 -26.78 22.00
CA VAL A 34 -21.42 -26.68 20.95
C VAL A 34 -21.96 -26.01 19.70
N LEU A 35 -23.25 -26.09 19.42
CA LEU A 35 -23.94 -25.49 18.31
C LEU A 35 -25.03 -24.53 18.80
N PRO A 36 -25.33 -23.45 18.04
CA PRO A 36 -26.37 -22.52 18.42
C PRO A 36 -27.74 -23.15 18.56
N PRO A 37 -28.62 -22.57 19.37
CA PRO A 37 -30.03 -23.01 19.49
C PRO A 37 -30.81 -22.70 18.20
N GLU A 38 -31.96 -23.32 18.04
CA GLU A 38 -32.89 -23.18 16.90
C GLU A 38 -33.22 -21.72 16.56
N ALA A 39 -33.33 -20.85 17.59
CA ALA A 39 -33.62 -19.45 17.42
C ALA A 39 -32.56 -18.71 16.54
N VAL A 40 -31.28 -19.05 16.71
CA VAL A 40 -30.18 -18.46 15.90
C VAL A 40 -30.24 -18.93 14.45
N TYR A 41 -30.55 -20.20 14.21
CA TYR A 41 -30.72 -20.74 12.86
C TYR A 41 -31.92 -20.12 12.14
N ARG A 42 -33.01 -19.90 12.87
CA ARG A 42 -34.21 -19.22 12.36
C ARG A 42 -33.88 -17.78 11.99
N ALA A 43 -33.24 -17.06 12.87
CA ALA A 43 -32.85 -15.66 12.60
C ALA A 43 -31.91 -15.56 11.40
N LEU A 44 -30.94 -16.48 11.28
CA LEU A 44 -30.05 -16.56 10.13
C LEU A 44 -30.79 -16.83 8.81
N PHE A 45 -31.77 -17.74 8.85
CA PHE A 45 -32.63 -18.02 7.70
C PHE A 45 -33.35 -16.76 7.27
N GLU A 46 -33.96 -16.00 8.19
CA GLU A 46 -34.67 -14.77 7.92
C GLU A 46 -33.77 -13.67 7.36
N ASP A 47 -32.58 -13.46 7.94
CA ASP A 47 -31.61 -12.46 7.47
C ASP A 47 -31.12 -12.79 6.05
N ILE A 48 -30.90 -14.05 5.71
CA ILE A 48 -30.50 -14.48 4.36
C ILE A 48 -31.68 -14.40 3.38
N ALA A 49 -32.90 -14.70 3.84
CA ALA A 49 -34.12 -14.71 3.03
C ALA A 49 -34.49 -13.32 2.56
N TYR A 50 -34.57 -12.40 3.49
CA TYR A 50 -35.13 -11.06 3.27
C TYR A 50 -34.07 -9.97 3.12
N GLY A 51 -32.79 -10.30 3.36
CA GLY A 51 -31.69 -9.35 3.24
C GLY A 51 -31.41 -8.92 1.81
N GLU A 52 -31.00 -7.66 1.66
CA GLU A 52 -30.64 -7.06 0.37
C GLU A 52 -29.45 -7.80 -0.28
N LYS A 53 -29.63 -8.18 -1.57
CA LYS A 53 -28.64 -9.00 -2.31
C LYS A 53 -27.24 -8.40 -2.33
N ILE A 54 -27.15 -7.08 -2.48
CA ILE A 54 -25.86 -6.36 -2.59
C ILE A 54 -25.18 -6.34 -1.22
N LYS A 55 -25.92 -6.03 -0.15
CA LYS A 55 -25.38 -5.99 1.22
C LYS A 55 -24.91 -7.38 1.66
N ILE A 56 -25.70 -8.42 1.45
CA ILE A 56 -25.31 -9.81 1.72
C ILE A 56 -24.04 -10.18 0.93
N GLY A 57 -23.94 -9.77 -0.34
CA GLY A 57 -22.75 -10.05 -1.16
C GLY A 57 -21.47 -9.43 -0.60
N ARG A 58 -21.55 -8.22 -0.07
CA ARG A 58 -20.42 -7.53 0.60
C ARG A 58 -20.07 -8.23 1.92
N ALA A 59 -21.08 -8.50 2.77
CA ALA A 59 -20.88 -9.21 4.03
C ALA A 59 -20.22 -10.59 3.82
N ILE A 60 -20.68 -11.37 2.85
CA ILE A 60 -20.09 -12.67 2.49
C ILE A 60 -18.61 -12.53 2.11
N THR A 61 -18.26 -11.50 1.32
CA THR A 61 -16.87 -11.30 0.90
C THR A 61 -16.00 -11.01 2.13
N ARG A 62 -16.48 -10.17 3.04
CA ARG A 62 -15.80 -9.86 4.29
C ARG A 62 -15.66 -11.09 5.20
N MET A 63 -16.74 -11.84 5.38
CA MET A 63 -16.74 -13.08 6.18
C MET A 63 -15.76 -14.11 5.61
N ASN A 64 -15.73 -14.29 4.28
CA ASN A 64 -14.82 -15.22 3.62
C ASN A 64 -13.35 -14.82 3.75
N TYR A 65 -13.07 -13.54 4.01
CA TYR A 65 -11.72 -13.08 4.30
C TYR A 65 -11.26 -13.54 5.70
N SER A 66 -12.14 -13.54 6.69
CA SER A 66 -11.84 -14.03 8.04
C SER A 66 -11.67 -15.57 8.06
N LYS A 67 -12.60 -16.30 7.43
CA LYS A 67 -12.54 -17.77 7.31
C LYS A 67 -12.94 -18.18 5.89
N SER A 68 -12.11 -18.95 5.24
CA SER A 68 -12.42 -19.52 3.91
C SER A 68 -13.64 -20.45 4.01
N GLY A 69 -14.49 -20.41 2.97
CA GLY A 69 -15.68 -21.26 2.90
C GLY A 69 -17.00 -20.52 3.12
N TRP A 70 -17.01 -19.35 3.74
CA TRP A 70 -18.23 -18.55 3.94
C TRP A 70 -18.96 -18.25 2.62
N LYS A 71 -18.19 -17.93 1.56
CA LYS A 71 -18.78 -17.60 0.26
C LYS A 71 -19.57 -18.75 -0.34
N SER A 72 -19.06 -19.96 -0.28
CA SER A 72 -19.75 -21.16 -0.77
C SER A 72 -20.93 -21.54 0.12
N LEU A 73 -20.73 -21.49 1.45
CA LEU A 73 -21.73 -21.82 2.45
C LEU A 73 -22.99 -20.94 2.29
N ILE A 74 -22.84 -19.61 2.37
CA ILE A 74 -23.96 -18.69 2.30
C ILE A 74 -24.60 -18.65 0.91
N LYS A 75 -23.82 -18.70 -0.19
CA LYS A 75 -24.40 -18.73 -1.54
C LYS A 75 -25.25 -19.96 -1.79
N LYS A 76 -24.80 -21.15 -1.35
CA LYS A 76 -25.58 -22.38 -1.46
C LYS A 76 -26.85 -22.29 -0.62
N THR A 77 -26.72 -21.86 0.62
CA THR A 77 -27.83 -21.67 1.54
C THR A 77 -28.88 -20.70 0.99
N ARG A 78 -28.48 -19.54 0.54
CA ARG A 78 -29.39 -18.54 -0.05
C ARG A 78 -30.16 -19.07 -1.26
N ARG A 79 -29.45 -19.82 -2.14
CA ARG A 79 -30.11 -20.43 -3.32
C ARG A 79 -31.23 -21.40 -2.92
N GLN A 80 -31.01 -22.17 -1.87
CA GLN A 80 -32.03 -23.14 -1.39
C GLN A 80 -33.15 -22.44 -0.59
N ILE A 81 -32.82 -21.44 0.25
CA ILE A 81 -33.80 -20.62 0.96
C ILE A 81 -34.75 -19.97 -0.05
N ASN A 82 -34.24 -19.40 -1.15
CA ASN A 82 -35.10 -18.78 -2.17
C ASN A 82 -36.04 -19.79 -2.86
N LYS A 83 -35.66 -21.07 -2.95
CA LYS A 83 -36.55 -22.12 -3.45
C LYS A 83 -37.65 -22.46 -2.44
N ILE A 84 -37.28 -22.57 -1.15
CA ILE A 84 -38.20 -22.82 -0.05
C ILE A 84 -39.26 -21.73 0.06
N ILE A 85 -38.83 -20.46 -0.04
CA ILE A 85 -39.79 -19.33 -0.04
C ILE A 85 -40.75 -19.39 -1.22
N LYS A 86 -40.25 -19.76 -2.40
CA LYS A 86 -41.09 -19.89 -3.61
C LYS A 86 -42.07 -21.05 -3.54
N SER A 87 -41.76 -22.14 -2.85
CA SER A 87 -42.68 -23.29 -2.65
C SER A 87 -43.74 -23.00 -1.58
N GLY A 88 -43.52 -21.98 -0.71
CA GLY A 88 -44.44 -21.63 0.38
C GLY A 88 -44.38 -22.57 1.59
N GLU A 89 -43.55 -23.62 1.57
CA GLU A 89 -43.39 -24.59 2.64
C GLU A 89 -42.22 -24.20 3.56
N LEU A 90 -42.53 -23.54 4.68
CA LEU A 90 -41.50 -23.22 5.69
C LEU A 90 -41.06 -24.46 6.46
N PRO A 91 -39.77 -24.60 6.80
CA PRO A 91 -39.26 -25.75 7.52
C PRO A 91 -39.79 -25.80 8.96
N THR A 92 -40.06 -26.99 9.48
CA THR A 92 -40.45 -27.23 10.87
C THR A 92 -39.27 -27.02 11.82
N SER A 93 -38.03 -27.41 11.40
CA SER A 93 -36.77 -27.13 12.08
C SER A 93 -35.83 -26.39 11.11
N TYR A 94 -35.44 -25.18 11.46
CA TYR A 94 -34.49 -24.37 10.70
C TYR A 94 -33.06 -24.88 10.82
N LYS A 95 -32.70 -25.42 12.00
CA LYS A 95 -31.40 -26.04 12.28
C LYS A 95 -31.16 -27.23 11.37
N ASP A 96 -32.09 -28.21 11.40
CA ASP A 96 -31.93 -29.42 10.60
C ASP A 96 -31.94 -29.11 9.12
N LYS A 97 -32.79 -28.17 8.69
CA LYS A 97 -32.88 -27.76 7.28
C LYS A 97 -31.62 -27.06 6.79
N LEU A 98 -31.04 -26.16 7.56
CA LEU A 98 -29.79 -25.50 7.18
C LEU A 98 -28.60 -26.47 7.16
N ILE A 99 -28.52 -27.42 8.08
CA ILE A 99 -27.52 -28.49 8.12
C ILE A 99 -27.70 -29.44 6.91
N GLU A 100 -28.92 -29.78 6.53
CA GLU A 100 -29.25 -30.56 5.32
C GLU A 100 -28.76 -29.83 4.04
N ILE A 101 -29.02 -28.52 3.93
CA ILE A 101 -28.56 -27.70 2.82
C ILE A 101 -27.04 -27.70 2.71
N ASN A 102 -26.35 -27.55 3.84
CA ASN A 102 -24.91 -27.61 3.89
C ASN A 102 -24.39 -27.98 5.28
N LYS A 103 -23.64 -29.10 5.34
CA LYS A 103 -23.02 -29.61 6.57
C LYS A 103 -22.11 -28.61 7.29
N GLY A 104 -21.65 -27.55 6.59
CA GLY A 104 -20.88 -26.46 7.21
C GLY A 104 -21.62 -25.73 8.34
N TRP A 105 -22.96 -25.78 8.36
CA TRP A 105 -23.75 -25.23 9.47
C TRP A 105 -23.72 -26.06 10.74
N ALA A 106 -23.24 -27.32 10.70
CA ALA A 106 -22.91 -28.13 11.83
C ALA A 106 -21.47 -27.97 12.31
N ASP A 107 -20.64 -27.21 11.63
CA ASP A 107 -19.25 -26.95 12.04
C ASP A 107 -19.17 -25.76 13.02
N PRO A 108 -18.81 -25.99 14.30
CA PRO A 108 -18.71 -24.93 15.30
C PRO A 108 -17.75 -23.80 14.91
N THR A 109 -16.75 -24.09 14.09
CA THR A 109 -15.73 -23.12 13.70
C THR A 109 -16.29 -21.97 12.82
N PHE A 110 -17.37 -22.21 12.06
CA PHE A 110 -18.09 -21.14 11.34
C PHE A 110 -18.81 -20.23 12.32
N TRP A 111 -19.53 -20.79 13.27
CA TRP A 111 -20.24 -20.03 14.30
C TRP A 111 -19.28 -19.23 15.18
N TYR A 112 -18.15 -19.82 15.50
CA TYR A 112 -17.09 -19.13 16.22
C TYR A 112 -16.53 -17.95 15.40
N SER A 113 -16.23 -18.14 14.10
CA SER A 113 -15.78 -17.03 13.27
C SER A 113 -16.83 -15.91 13.15
N MET A 114 -18.13 -16.26 13.21
CA MET A 114 -19.23 -15.29 13.24
C MET A 114 -19.25 -14.48 14.54
N SER A 115 -18.90 -15.10 15.67
CA SER A 115 -18.84 -14.40 16.97
C SER A 115 -17.79 -13.28 17.01
N GLN A 116 -16.74 -13.40 16.22
CA GLN A 116 -15.70 -12.37 16.14
C GLN A 116 -16.18 -11.10 15.39
N MET A 117 -17.30 -11.22 14.66
CA MET A 117 -17.89 -10.14 13.87
C MET A 117 -19.07 -9.46 14.56
N LEU A 118 -19.40 -9.87 15.81
CA LEU A 118 -20.48 -9.29 16.59
C LEU A 118 -20.19 -7.88 17.10
N ALA A 119 -18.92 -7.54 17.23
CA ALA A 119 -18.51 -6.21 17.67
C ALA A 119 -18.63 -5.21 16.50
N GLU A 120 -19.23 -4.05 16.76
CA GLU A 120 -19.30 -2.97 15.79
C GLU A 120 -17.91 -2.42 15.45
N THR A 121 -16.97 -2.51 16.40
CA THR A 121 -15.58 -2.08 16.23
C THR A 121 -14.62 -3.24 16.47
N THR A 122 -13.65 -3.40 15.59
CA THR A 122 -12.67 -4.50 15.65
C THR A 122 -11.28 -4.06 15.21
N PRO A 123 -10.21 -4.42 15.95
CA PRO A 123 -8.84 -4.17 15.51
C PRO A 123 -8.31 -5.22 14.51
N ILE A 124 -9.14 -6.20 14.10
CA ILE A 124 -8.72 -7.34 13.26
C ILE A 124 -8.08 -6.90 11.94
N TYR A 125 -8.50 -5.77 11.38
CA TYR A 125 -7.95 -5.26 10.14
C TYR A 125 -6.49 -4.82 10.29
N TYR A 126 -6.12 -4.25 11.45
CA TYR A 126 -4.75 -3.90 11.76
C TYR A 126 -3.88 -5.15 11.96
N TRP A 127 -4.41 -6.18 12.64
CA TRP A 127 -3.71 -7.45 12.75
C TRP A 127 -3.51 -8.10 11.38
N ASN A 128 -4.55 -8.11 10.55
CA ASN A 128 -4.46 -8.64 9.18
C ASN A 128 -3.44 -7.88 8.33
N ALA A 129 -3.32 -6.56 8.50
CA ALA A 129 -2.37 -5.71 7.79
C ALA A 129 -0.90 -6.00 8.14
N ILE A 130 -0.65 -6.77 9.20
CA ILE A 130 0.68 -7.24 9.65
C ILE A 130 0.77 -8.76 9.71
N ASP A 131 -0.01 -9.46 8.87
CA ASP A 131 -0.04 -10.92 8.72
C ASP A 131 -0.40 -11.67 10.01
N ARG A 132 -1.23 -11.09 10.88
CA ARG A 132 -1.74 -11.69 12.09
C ARG A 132 -3.26 -11.81 12.04
N THR A 133 -3.82 -12.71 12.85
CA THR A 133 -5.26 -12.92 13.00
C THR A 133 -5.56 -13.43 14.41
N TYR A 134 -6.85 -13.60 14.74
CA TYR A 134 -7.25 -14.23 15.99
C TYR A 134 -7.48 -15.73 15.79
N ASP A 135 -7.08 -16.52 16.79
CA ASP A 135 -7.48 -17.92 16.92
C ASP A 135 -8.85 -18.05 17.60
N GLN A 136 -9.24 -19.30 17.96
CA GLN A 136 -10.51 -19.58 18.60
C GLN A 136 -10.64 -18.96 20.00
N ASP A 137 -9.53 -18.78 20.70
CA ASP A 137 -9.47 -18.22 22.06
C ASP A 137 -9.19 -16.70 22.07
N LYS A 138 -9.35 -16.03 20.91
CA LYS A 138 -9.04 -14.61 20.70
C LYS A 138 -7.56 -14.25 20.92
N ASN A 139 -6.64 -15.21 20.92
CA ASN A 139 -5.23 -14.92 20.92
C ASN A 139 -4.77 -14.47 19.55
N VAL A 140 -3.80 -13.54 19.51
CA VAL A 140 -3.23 -13.05 18.27
C VAL A 140 -2.22 -14.06 17.76
N ILE A 141 -2.57 -14.75 16.68
CA ILE A 141 -1.70 -15.73 16.00
C ILE A 141 -1.26 -15.23 14.63
N GLN A 142 -0.23 -15.87 14.08
CA GLN A 142 0.23 -15.62 12.73
C GLN A 142 -0.76 -16.22 11.72
N GLN A 143 -1.03 -15.52 10.60
CA GLN A 143 -1.87 -16.05 9.54
C GLN A 143 -1.24 -17.28 8.87
N SER A 144 -2.05 -18.06 8.15
CA SER A 144 -1.58 -19.16 7.30
C SER A 144 -0.57 -18.65 6.25
N GLU A 145 0.37 -19.49 5.85
CA GLU A 145 1.44 -19.12 4.90
C GLU A 145 0.92 -18.49 3.61
N GLU A 146 -0.19 -19.03 3.09
CA GLU A 146 -0.83 -18.52 1.87
C GLU A 146 -1.35 -17.07 1.98
N ARG A 147 -1.58 -16.58 3.20
CA ARG A 147 -2.10 -15.24 3.48
C ARG A 147 -1.07 -14.26 4.02
N ARG A 148 0.17 -14.69 4.24
CA ARG A 148 1.28 -13.86 4.73
C ARG A 148 1.91 -13.07 3.60
N ILE A 149 1.31 -11.96 3.24
CA ILE A 149 1.76 -11.13 2.10
C ILE A 149 2.11 -9.70 2.50
N TYR A 150 1.50 -9.20 3.61
CA TYR A 150 1.60 -7.77 3.93
C TYR A 150 2.95 -7.39 4.51
N VAL A 151 3.49 -8.15 5.48
CA VAL A 151 4.79 -7.83 6.10
C VAL A 151 5.90 -7.86 5.05
N ALA A 152 5.93 -8.87 4.18
CA ALA A 152 6.88 -8.93 3.07
C ALA A 152 6.73 -7.73 2.13
N THR A 153 5.47 -7.34 1.84
CA THR A 153 5.18 -6.18 0.98
C THR A 153 5.55 -4.86 1.65
N TRP A 154 5.37 -4.69 2.95
CA TRP A 154 5.83 -3.52 3.71
C TRP A 154 7.35 -3.37 3.62
N ILE A 155 8.09 -4.45 3.88
CA ILE A 155 9.57 -4.46 3.77
C ILE A 155 10.00 -4.14 2.34
N LYS A 156 9.36 -4.73 1.34
CA LYS A 156 9.60 -4.48 -0.08
C LYS A 156 9.38 -3.01 -0.42
N THR A 157 8.24 -2.44 -0.02
CA THR A 157 7.89 -1.04 -0.27
C THR A 157 8.93 -0.10 0.33
N PHE A 158 9.34 -0.35 1.57
CA PHE A 158 10.38 0.43 2.24
C PHE A 158 11.72 0.34 1.50
N LYS A 159 12.17 -0.87 1.14
CA LYS A 159 13.42 -1.06 0.38
C LYS A 159 13.40 -0.32 -0.96
N VAL A 160 12.31 -0.43 -1.73
CA VAL A 160 12.16 0.27 -3.01
C VAL A 160 12.22 1.77 -2.81
N SER A 161 11.52 2.32 -1.80
CA SER A 161 11.53 3.75 -1.51
C SER A 161 12.94 4.26 -1.15
N VAL A 162 13.71 3.47 -0.38
CA VAL A 162 15.11 3.78 -0.07
C VAL A 162 15.97 3.77 -1.34
N TYR A 163 15.86 2.74 -2.18
CA TYR A 163 16.64 2.68 -3.43
C TYR A 163 16.31 3.82 -4.38
N VAL A 164 15.03 4.11 -4.58
CA VAL A 164 14.59 5.22 -5.43
C VAL A 164 15.12 6.57 -4.89
N THR A 165 15.03 6.80 -3.57
CA THR A 165 15.56 8.01 -2.94
C THR A 165 17.06 8.12 -3.12
N PHE A 166 17.79 7.03 -2.91
CA PHE A 166 19.23 6.98 -3.11
C PHE A 166 19.62 7.30 -4.56
N PHE A 167 18.98 6.67 -5.55
CA PHE A 167 19.29 6.94 -6.96
C PHE A 167 18.88 8.36 -7.36
N CYS A 168 17.74 8.87 -6.85
CA CYS A 168 17.37 10.27 -7.08
C CYS A 168 18.40 11.23 -6.50
N LEU A 169 18.99 10.92 -5.34
CA LEU A 169 20.05 11.75 -4.73
C LEU A 169 21.33 11.69 -5.56
N VAL A 170 21.78 10.49 -5.94
CA VAL A 170 23.02 10.30 -6.72
C VAL A 170 22.94 10.98 -8.09
N LEU A 171 21.80 10.88 -8.77
CA LEU A 171 21.60 11.51 -10.08
C LEU A 171 21.20 12.97 -9.96
N GLY A 172 20.41 13.34 -8.98
CA GLY A 172 19.90 14.70 -8.79
C GLY A 172 20.94 15.67 -8.27
N PHE A 173 21.87 15.21 -7.42
CA PHE A 173 22.90 16.06 -6.83
C PHE A 173 23.80 16.71 -7.90
N PRO A 174 24.41 15.97 -8.85
CA PRO A 174 25.22 16.56 -9.92
C PRO A 174 24.42 17.54 -10.79
N VAL A 175 23.17 17.20 -11.11
CA VAL A 175 22.30 18.06 -11.92
C VAL A 175 21.96 19.35 -11.18
N ALA A 176 21.57 19.26 -9.90
CA ALA A 176 21.28 20.43 -9.06
C ALA A 176 22.52 21.32 -8.89
N HIS A 177 23.71 20.71 -8.69
CA HIS A 177 24.99 21.41 -8.59
C HIS A 177 25.32 22.15 -9.89
N LEU A 178 25.15 21.50 -11.03
CA LEU A 178 25.33 22.13 -12.35
C LEU A 178 24.41 23.33 -12.51
N LEU A 179 23.11 23.15 -12.26
CA LEU A 179 22.10 24.23 -12.36
C LEU A 179 22.42 25.43 -11.46
N ALA A 180 22.87 25.15 -10.21
CA ALA A 180 23.20 26.21 -9.25
C ALA A 180 24.42 27.07 -9.67
N ASN A 181 25.38 26.47 -10.39
CA ASN A 181 26.62 27.12 -10.76
C ASN A 181 26.65 27.75 -12.15
N LEU A 182 25.72 27.37 -13.03
CA LEU A 182 25.61 27.94 -14.37
C LEU A 182 25.07 29.37 -14.36
N PRO A 183 25.41 30.20 -15.40
CA PRO A 183 24.75 31.46 -15.65
C PRO A 183 23.22 31.27 -15.79
N LEU A 184 22.44 32.25 -15.32
CA LEU A 184 20.98 32.18 -15.26
C LEU A 184 20.32 31.73 -16.57
N ARG A 185 20.82 32.22 -17.71
CA ARG A 185 20.28 31.87 -19.04
C ARG A 185 20.31 30.35 -19.28
N TYR A 186 21.43 29.69 -18.99
CA TYR A 186 21.61 28.27 -19.21
C TYR A 186 20.93 27.44 -18.09
N SER A 187 21.02 27.93 -16.86
CA SER A 187 20.34 27.32 -15.70
C SER A 187 18.84 27.27 -15.93
N ASN A 188 18.21 28.36 -16.38
CA ASN A 188 16.78 28.40 -16.65
C ASN A 188 16.37 27.46 -17.79
N LEU A 189 17.16 27.39 -18.85
CA LEU A 189 16.90 26.47 -19.97
C LEU A 189 16.96 25.00 -19.50
N LEU A 190 18.00 24.63 -18.75
CA LEU A 190 18.11 23.27 -18.22
C LEU A 190 17.02 22.94 -17.17
N MET A 191 16.60 23.96 -16.40
CA MET A 191 15.49 23.79 -15.47
C MET A 191 14.19 23.46 -16.18
N ILE A 192 13.93 24.02 -17.37
CA ILE A 192 12.78 23.68 -18.20
C ILE A 192 12.83 22.17 -18.56
N PHE A 193 13.99 21.63 -18.94
CA PHE A 193 14.12 20.19 -19.23
C PHE A 193 13.89 19.31 -18.00
N VAL A 194 14.32 19.74 -16.80
CA VAL A 194 14.06 19.04 -15.54
C VAL A 194 12.56 19.02 -15.24
N LEU A 195 11.83 20.10 -15.52
CA LEU A 195 10.40 20.24 -15.24
C LEU A 195 9.50 19.72 -16.38
N LEU A 196 10.02 19.57 -17.58
CA LEU A 196 9.27 19.10 -18.75
C LEU A 196 8.47 17.80 -18.48
N PRO A 197 9.00 16.80 -17.74
CA PRO A 197 8.23 15.63 -17.40
C PRO A 197 6.92 15.90 -16.66
N PHE A 198 6.80 16.99 -15.89
CA PHE A 198 5.54 17.31 -15.19
C PHE A 198 4.39 17.68 -16.13
N TRP A 199 4.68 18.13 -17.34
CA TRP A 199 3.69 18.52 -18.32
C TRP A 199 3.16 17.34 -19.13
N THR A 200 3.76 16.17 -18.95
CA THR A 200 3.31 14.92 -19.58
C THR A 200 2.48 14.07 -18.61
N SER A 201 1.48 13.37 -19.15
CA SER A 201 0.68 12.46 -18.36
C SER A 201 1.55 11.35 -17.71
N LEU A 202 1.26 11.03 -16.45
CA LEU A 202 1.91 9.93 -15.74
C LEU A 202 1.78 8.60 -16.49
N LEU A 203 0.61 8.31 -17.06
CA LEU A 203 0.38 7.07 -17.81
C LEU A 203 1.24 7.02 -19.08
N VAL A 204 1.31 8.13 -19.84
CA VAL A 204 2.16 8.22 -21.04
C VAL A 204 3.62 7.98 -20.68
N ARG A 205 4.11 8.61 -19.62
CA ARG A 205 5.48 8.43 -19.12
C ARG A 205 5.76 6.99 -18.72
N THR A 206 4.84 6.38 -17.97
CA THR A 206 4.98 4.98 -17.52
C THR A 206 4.96 4.02 -18.71
N THR A 207 4.09 4.25 -19.70
CA THR A 207 4.04 3.44 -20.92
C THR A 207 5.32 3.60 -21.75
N ALA A 208 5.85 4.82 -21.87
CA ALA A 208 7.14 5.04 -22.51
C ALA A 208 8.27 4.24 -21.84
N TRP A 209 8.29 4.18 -20.50
CA TRP A 209 9.25 3.35 -19.77
C TRP A 209 9.07 1.86 -20.04
N ILE A 210 7.84 1.36 -20.15
CA ILE A 210 7.60 -0.05 -20.55
C ILE A 210 8.26 -0.33 -21.90
N VAL A 211 8.03 0.53 -22.89
CA VAL A 211 8.61 0.36 -24.23
C VAL A 211 10.14 0.44 -24.22
N MET A 212 10.72 1.40 -23.48
CA MET A 212 12.16 1.60 -23.39
C MET A 212 12.88 0.43 -22.68
N LEU A 213 12.25 -0.16 -21.66
CA LEU A 213 12.82 -1.21 -20.82
C LEU A 213 12.58 -2.64 -21.36
N GLN A 214 11.81 -2.80 -22.43
CA GLN A 214 11.60 -4.11 -23.06
C GLN A 214 12.93 -4.74 -23.50
N GLN A 215 12.94 -6.06 -23.63
CA GLN A 215 14.13 -6.80 -24.06
C GLN A 215 14.67 -6.31 -25.42
N ASN A 216 13.76 -6.00 -26.36
CA ASN A 216 14.09 -5.39 -27.63
C ASN A 216 13.92 -3.86 -27.63
N GLY A 217 13.90 -3.24 -26.44
CA GLY A 217 13.73 -1.81 -26.27
C GLY A 217 15.00 -1.01 -26.48
N VAL A 218 14.82 0.32 -26.46
CA VAL A 218 15.90 1.28 -26.76
C VAL A 218 17.10 1.15 -25.81
N ILE A 219 16.86 0.89 -24.51
CA ILE A 219 17.93 0.81 -23.53
C ILE A 219 18.85 -0.38 -23.81
N ASN A 220 18.28 -1.57 -24.05
CA ASN A 220 19.06 -2.73 -24.44
C ASN A 220 19.79 -2.49 -25.77
N GLY A 221 19.14 -1.84 -26.75
CA GLY A 221 19.76 -1.48 -28.03
C GLY A 221 21.00 -0.59 -27.84
N VAL A 222 20.93 0.40 -26.97
CA VAL A 222 22.07 1.27 -26.62
C VAL A 222 23.18 0.48 -25.91
N LEU A 223 22.84 -0.41 -24.98
CA LEU A 223 23.83 -1.23 -24.27
C LEU A 223 24.57 -2.18 -25.20
N VAL A 224 23.88 -2.77 -26.18
CA VAL A 224 24.48 -3.59 -27.24
C VAL A 224 25.38 -2.74 -28.14
N TRP A 225 24.90 -1.58 -28.58
CA TRP A 225 25.66 -0.66 -29.43
C TRP A 225 26.96 -0.18 -28.76
N LEU A 226 26.92 0.06 -27.43
CA LEU A 226 28.10 0.42 -26.64
C LEU A 226 29.03 -0.77 -26.34
N GLY A 227 28.68 -2.02 -26.74
CA GLY A 227 29.44 -3.21 -26.46
C GLY A 227 29.44 -3.66 -24.99
N ILE A 228 28.50 -3.13 -24.17
CA ILE A 228 28.39 -3.48 -22.74
C ILE A 228 27.78 -4.86 -22.59
N ILE A 229 26.80 -5.22 -23.42
CA ILE A 229 26.14 -6.54 -23.46
C ILE A 229 26.15 -7.08 -24.90
N SER A 230 26.11 -8.42 -25.04
CA SER A 230 25.89 -9.06 -26.35
C SER A 230 24.42 -8.99 -26.75
N ASP A 231 24.13 -9.21 -28.03
CA ASP A 231 22.75 -9.21 -28.52
C ASP A 231 21.89 -10.34 -27.88
N ASP A 232 22.51 -11.50 -27.64
CA ASP A 232 21.90 -12.62 -26.92
C ASP A 232 21.78 -12.36 -25.40
N GLY A 233 22.56 -11.43 -24.87
CA GLY A 233 22.61 -11.05 -23.46
C GLY A 233 21.64 -9.91 -23.05
N ARG A 234 20.61 -9.63 -23.84
CA ARG A 234 19.64 -8.57 -23.55
C ARG A 234 18.92 -8.80 -22.23
N ILE A 235 18.85 -7.77 -21.38
CA ILE A 235 18.35 -7.83 -20.01
C ILE A 235 16.85 -7.59 -20.00
N GLN A 236 16.10 -8.47 -19.33
CA GLN A 236 14.69 -8.24 -19.04
C GLN A 236 14.56 -7.21 -17.93
N MET A 237 14.24 -5.95 -18.25
CA MET A 237 14.12 -4.85 -17.30
C MET A 237 12.67 -4.42 -17.04
N VAL A 238 11.69 -4.98 -17.77
CA VAL A 238 10.26 -4.71 -17.57
C VAL A 238 9.60 -5.87 -16.83
N TYR A 239 8.51 -5.58 -16.12
CA TYR A 239 7.76 -6.51 -15.27
C TYR A 239 8.56 -7.12 -14.11
N ASN A 240 9.51 -6.34 -13.58
CA ASN A 240 10.32 -6.71 -12.44
C ASN A 240 10.65 -5.49 -11.56
N MET A 241 11.34 -5.75 -10.43
CA MET A 241 11.71 -4.71 -9.48
C MET A 241 12.69 -3.68 -10.07
N THR A 242 13.60 -4.10 -10.94
CA THR A 242 14.61 -3.23 -11.57
C THR A 242 13.93 -2.15 -12.41
N GLY A 243 12.99 -2.55 -13.27
CA GLY A 243 12.21 -1.60 -14.07
C GLY A 243 11.40 -0.62 -13.20
N THR A 244 10.83 -1.12 -12.10
CA THR A 244 10.12 -0.27 -11.14
C THR A 244 11.04 0.81 -10.57
N ILE A 245 12.24 0.44 -10.09
CA ILE A 245 13.18 1.39 -9.50
C ILE A 245 13.64 2.41 -10.54
N ILE A 246 13.97 1.99 -11.77
CA ILE A 246 14.42 2.88 -12.85
C ILE A 246 13.32 3.90 -13.19
N ALA A 247 12.10 3.42 -13.47
CA ALA A 247 10.99 4.28 -13.85
C ALA A 247 10.60 5.24 -12.72
N MET A 248 10.50 4.76 -11.47
CA MET A 248 10.20 5.61 -10.32
C MET A 248 11.29 6.66 -10.06
N THR A 249 12.56 6.28 -10.22
CA THR A 249 13.68 7.21 -10.06
C THR A 249 13.56 8.37 -11.04
N GLN A 250 13.33 8.10 -12.33
CA GLN A 250 13.17 9.16 -13.32
C GLN A 250 11.95 10.05 -13.04
N ILE A 251 10.83 9.45 -12.64
CA ILE A 251 9.59 10.18 -12.34
C ILE A 251 9.75 11.11 -11.14
N LEU A 252 10.47 10.65 -10.12
CA LEU A 252 10.64 11.36 -8.85
C LEU A 252 11.91 12.24 -8.82
N LEU A 253 12.80 12.14 -9.82
CA LEU A 253 14.04 12.87 -9.89
C LEU A 253 13.88 14.41 -9.77
N PRO A 254 12.91 15.05 -10.42
CA PRO A 254 12.71 16.50 -10.27
C PRO A 254 12.41 16.92 -8.82
N PHE A 255 11.71 16.10 -8.06
CA PHE A 255 11.40 16.37 -6.65
C PHE A 255 12.64 16.33 -5.75
N MET A 256 13.71 15.68 -6.18
CA MET A 256 15.02 15.73 -5.53
C MET A 256 15.81 16.97 -5.98
N ILE A 257 15.80 17.25 -7.29
CA ILE A 257 16.60 18.34 -7.88
C ILE A 257 16.16 19.70 -7.37
N LEU A 258 14.86 19.96 -7.26
CA LEU A 258 14.34 21.27 -6.88
C LEU A 258 14.77 21.75 -5.50
N PRO A 259 14.60 20.97 -4.39
CA PRO A 259 15.09 21.36 -3.08
C PRO A 259 16.61 21.50 -3.02
N LEU A 260 17.34 20.59 -3.67
CA LEU A 260 18.79 20.66 -3.77
C LEU A 260 19.24 21.95 -4.47
N TYR A 261 18.67 22.26 -5.63
CA TYR A 261 18.95 23.49 -6.36
C TYR A 261 18.68 24.75 -5.55
N SER A 262 17.52 24.78 -4.85
CA SER A 262 17.13 25.93 -4.02
C SER A 262 18.17 26.23 -2.94
N VAL A 263 18.65 25.22 -2.24
CA VAL A 263 19.68 25.35 -1.21
C VAL A 263 21.04 25.68 -1.84
N MET A 264 21.45 24.96 -2.89
CA MET A 264 22.76 25.16 -3.52
C MET A 264 22.91 26.53 -4.15
N LYS A 265 21.82 27.13 -4.64
CA LYS A 265 21.82 28.43 -5.31
C LYS A 265 22.19 29.59 -4.37
N VAL A 266 21.86 29.45 -3.09
CA VAL A 266 22.14 30.50 -2.08
C VAL A 266 23.51 30.36 -1.43
N ILE A 267 24.22 29.23 -1.63
CA ILE A 267 25.57 29.03 -1.06
C ILE A 267 26.56 29.96 -1.73
N PRO A 268 27.23 30.90 -0.96
CA PRO A 268 28.20 31.81 -1.51
C PRO A 268 29.44 31.11 -2.08
N LYS A 269 29.84 31.46 -3.28
CA LYS A 269 31.07 30.94 -3.91
C LYS A 269 32.34 31.30 -3.11
N SER A 270 32.28 32.36 -2.29
CA SER A 270 33.38 32.81 -1.42
C SER A 270 33.79 31.73 -0.39
N HIS A 271 32.88 30.90 0.09
CA HIS A 271 33.20 29.84 1.05
C HIS A 271 34.19 28.83 0.47
N MET A 272 33.98 28.40 -0.76
CA MET A 272 34.90 27.51 -1.46
C MET A 272 36.26 28.17 -1.76
N ARG A 273 36.25 29.47 -2.18
CA ARG A 273 37.47 30.23 -2.45
C ARG A 273 38.29 30.45 -1.16
N ALA A 274 37.65 30.78 -0.04
CA ALA A 274 38.30 30.92 1.26
C ALA A 274 39.00 29.63 1.67
N ALA A 275 38.33 28.50 1.56
CA ALA A 275 38.93 27.21 1.89
C ALA A 275 40.16 26.88 1.02
N GLN A 276 40.10 27.20 -0.27
CA GLN A 276 41.22 27.02 -1.21
C GLN A 276 42.38 27.95 -0.90
N ASN A 277 42.13 29.21 -0.55
CA ASN A 277 43.13 30.17 -0.16
C ASN A 277 43.87 29.75 1.13
N LEU A 278 43.16 28.98 2.03
CA LEU A 278 43.78 28.39 3.21
C LEU A 278 44.50 27.05 2.90
N GLY A 279 44.74 26.75 1.60
CA GLY A 279 45.51 25.56 1.20
C GLY A 279 44.71 24.28 0.99
N ALA A 280 43.36 24.32 1.08
CA ALA A 280 42.57 23.12 0.83
C ALA A 280 42.54 22.77 -0.68
N LYS A 281 42.82 21.51 -1.02
CA LYS A 281 42.60 20.99 -2.38
C LYS A 281 41.13 21.09 -2.78
N PRO A 282 40.77 21.33 -4.07
CA PRO A 282 39.37 21.50 -4.50
C PRO A 282 38.41 20.41 -3.99
N ALA A 283 38.79 19.14 -4.09
CA ALA A 283 37.98 18.03 -3.61
C ALA A 283 37.76 18.07 -2.09
N ARG A 284 38.79 18.47 -1.29
CA ARG A 284 38.68 18.58 0.16
C ARG A 284 37.80 19.78 0.55
N ALA A 285 37.93 20.91 -0.15
CA ALA A 285 37.06 22.06 0.04
C ALA A 285 35.60 21.72 -0.27
N PHE A 286 35.35 20.99 -1.36
CA PHE A 286 34.01 20.50 -1.71
C PHE A 286 33.43 19.63 -0.61
N MET A 287 34.14 18.58 -0.18
CA MET A 287 33.63 17.62 0.81
C MET A 287 33.47 18.21 2.22
N ARG A 288 34.36 19.14 2.63
CA ARG A 288 34.35 19.67 4.00
C ARG A 288 33.61 21.01 4.16
N VAL A 289 33.42 21.75 3.08
CA VAL A 289 32.81 23.08 3.16
C VAL A 289 31.52 23.15 2.37
N TYR A 290 31.50 22.70 1.10
CA TYR A 290 30.31 22.81 0.26
C TYR A 290 29.26 21.74 0.57
N LEU A 291 29.67 20.47 0.61
CA LEU A 291 28.75 19.34 0.81
C LEU A 291 27.94 19.44 2.12
N PRO A 292 28.53 19.81 3.28
CA PRO A 292 27.76 19.98 4.52
C PRO A 292 26.68 21.07 4.42
N GLN A 293 26.93 22.15 3.68
CA GLN A 293 25.96 23.21 3.46
C GLN A 293 24.79 22.80 2.56
N THR A 294 24.92 21.69 1.81
CA THR A 294 23.85 21.14 0.98
C THR A 294 22.96 20.12 1.72
N ILE A 295 23.34 19.71 2.94
CA ILE A 295 22.59 18.73 3.73
C ILE A 295 21.11 19.11 3.91
N PRO A 296 20.73 20.37 4.17
CA PRO A 296 19.31 20.73 4.27
C PRO A 296 18.54 20.47 2.98
N GLY A 297 19.14 20.72 1.81
CA GLY A 297 18.55 20.42 0.50
C GLY A 297 18.46 18.92 0.21
N MET A 298 19.52 18.16 0.55
CA MET A 298 19.56 16.71 0.41
C MET A 298 18.49 16.02 1.26
N SER A 299 18.35 16.47 2.49
CA SER A 299 17.40 15.90 3.42
C SER A 299 15.95 16.27 3.07
N ALA A 300 15.69 17.51 2.68
CA ALA A 300 14.36 17.93 2.24
C ALA A 300 13.92 17.20 0.96
N GLY A 301 14.80 17.14 -0.05
CA GLY A 301 14.56 16.38 -1.29
C GLY A 301 14.43 14.88 -1.01
N GLY A 302 15.29 14.33 -0.17
CA GLY A 302 15.26 12.92 0.23
C GLY A 302 13.97 12.54 0.93
N LEU A 303 13.51 13.33 1.90
CA LEU A 303 12.23 13.10 2.57
C LEU A 303 11.06 13.16 1.57
N LEU A 304 11.03 14.19 0.73
CA LEU A 304 9.96 14.38 -0.26
C LEU A 304 9.89 13.19 -1.22
N VAL A 305 11.02 12.78 -1.80
CA VAL A 305 11.09 11.62 -2.71
C VAL A 305 10.71 10.34 -1.99
N PHE A 306 11.18 10.12 -0.76
CA PHE A 306 10.87 8.92 0.01
C PHE A 306 9.36 8.81 0.33
N VAL A 307 8.74 9.90 0.80
CA VAL A 307 7.30 9.94 1.11
C VAL A 307 6.46 9.72 -0.16
N LEU A 308 6.87 10.30 -1.28
CA LEU A 308 6.19 10.04 -2.56
C LEU A 308 6.38 8.59 -3.01
N ALA A 309 7.59 8.03 -2.89
CA ALA A 309 7.90 6.67 -3.32
C ALA A 309 7.14 5.60 -2.52
N ILE A 310 7.03 5.76 -1.19
CA ILE A 310 6.36 4.77 -0.33
C ILE A 310 4.85 4.69 -0.61
N GLY A 311 4.23 5.80 -1.03
CA GLY A 311 2.81 5.86 -1.42
C GLY A 311 2.57 5.59 -2.91
N TYR A 312 3.61 5.32 -3.68
CA TYR A 312 3.47 5.18 -5.13
C TYR A 312 2.79 3.87 -5.53
N PHE A 313 1.84 3.97 -6.48
CA PHE A 313 1.03 2.82 -6.90
C PHE A 313 1.08 2.57 -8.41
N ILE A 314 0.86 3.62 -9.23
CA ILE A 314 0.57 3.45 -10.66
C ILE A 314 1.78 2.87 -11.43
N THR A 315 2.97 3.43 -11.26
CA THR A 315 4.15 2.97 -11.99
C THR A 315 4.61 1.57 -11.56
N PRO A 316 4.69 1.23 -10.26
CA PRO A 316 4.96 -0.14 -9.82
C PRO A 316 3.97 -1.16 -10.38
N GLU A 317 2.69 -0.82 -10.45
CA GLU A 317 1.64 -1.69 -11.00
C GLU A 317 1.85 -2.01 -12.48
N LEU A 318 2.23 -1.00 -13.27
CA LEU A 318 2.35 -1.14 -14.73
C LEU A 318 3.71 -1.69 -15.16
N VAL A 319 4.81 -1.25 -14.53
CA VAL A 319 6.17 -1.61 -14.93
C VAL A 319 6.71 -2.81 -14.16
N GLY A 320 6.27 -2.97 -12.91
CA GLY A 320 6.87 -3.92 -11.98
C GLY A 320 6.34 -5.35 -12.06
N GLY A 321 5.20 -5.57 -12.70
CA GLY A 321 4.56 -6.88 -12.73
C GLY A 321 4.27 -7.42 -11.32
N LYS A 322 4.27 -8.74 -11.15
CA LYS A 322 4.01 -9.38 -9.84
C LYS A 322 5.06 -9.02 -8.78
N ASP A 323 6.31 -8.92 -9.18
CA ASP A 323 7.41 -8.62 -8.25
C ASP A 323 7.45 -7.14 -7.85
N GLY A 324 6.92 -6.26 -8.68
CA GLY A 324 6.85 -4.82 -8.42
C GLY A 324 5.68 -4.38 -7.58
N GLN A 325 4.79 -5.29 -7.14
CA GLN A 325 3.65 -4.93 -6.31
C GLN A 325 4.10 -4.41 -4.95
N LEU A 326 3.76 -3.15 -4.66
CA LEU A 326 4.01 -2.45 -3.39
C LEU A 326 2.73 -2.38 -2.55
N ILE A 327 2.81 -1.80 -1.36
CA ILE A 327 1.65 -1.71 -0.45
C ILE A 327 0.48 -0.94 -1.08
N GLY A 328 0.74 0.06 -1.92
CA GLY A 328 -0.27 0.80 -2.68
C GLY A 328 -1.12 -0.09 -3.59
N HIS A 329 -0.54 -1.14 -4.17
CA HIS A 329 -1.29 -2.15 -4.94
C HIS A 329 -2.35 -2.83 -4.08
N TRP A 330 -1.99 -3.30 -2.88
CA TRP A 330 -2.92 -4.01 -1.98
C TRP A 330 -4.02 -3.08 -1.45
N ILE A 331 -3.71 -1.82 -1.16
CA ILE A 331 -4.71 -0.81 -0.81
C ILE A 331 -5.72 -0.66 -1.96
N ALA A 332 -5.25 -0.48 -3.19
CA ALA A 332 -6.10 -0.35 -4.37
C ALA A 332 -6.88 -1.64 -4.68
N TYR A 333 -6.27 -2.80 -4.50
CA TYR A 333 -6.91 -4.11 -4.68
C TYR A 333 -8.07 -4.30 -3.70
N HIS A 334 -7.88 -4.00 -2.41
CA HIS A 334 -8.94 -4.10 -1.42
C HIS A 334 -10.03 -3.07 -1.61
N LEU A 335 -9.70 -1.90 -2.15
CA LEU A 335 -10.68 -0.88 -2.48
C LEU A 335 -11.57 -1.25 -3.67
N LYS A 336 -10.96 -1.78 -4.74
CA LYS A 336 -11.62 -1.96 -6.05
C LYS A 336 -12.13 -3.39 -6.27
N THR A 337 -11.38 -4.40 -5.84
CA THR A 337 -11.64 -5.80 -6.19
C THR A 337 -12.34 -6.56 -5.07
N THR A 338 -11.81 -6.50 -3.85
CA THR A 338 -12.41 -7.23 -2.72
C THR A 338 -13.48 -6.43 -1.98
N ILE A 339 -13.50 -5.10 -2.18
CA ILE A 339 -14.39 -4.15 -1.49
C ILE A 339 -14.30 -4.32 0.03
N ASN A 340 -13.10 -4.67 0.53
CA ASN A 340 -12.80 -4.78 1.95
C ASN A 340 -12.31 -3.42 2.48
N TRP A 341 -13.27 -2.52 2.73
CA TRP A 341 -12.99 -1.16 3.17
C TRP A 341 -12.21 -1.09 4.47
N GLY A 342 -12.50 -2.01 5.44
CA GLY A 342 -11.81 -2.05 6.73
C GLY A 342 -10.31 -2.32 6.55
N LEU A 343 -9.95 -3.35 5.78
CA LEU A 343 -8.53 -3.68 5.54
C LEU A 343 -7.82 -2.63 4.68
N CYS A 344 -8.50 -2.11 3.64
CA CYS A 344 -7.99 -1.00 2.84
C CYS A 344 -7.67 0.21 3.72
N SER A 345 -8.60 0.55 4.61
CA SER A 345 -8.45 1.68 5.54
C SER A 345 -7.36 1.45 6.59
N ALA A 346 -7.22 0.23 7.12
CA ALA A 346 -6.17 -0.13 8.07
C ALA A 346 -4.77 -0.06 7.42
N LEU A 347 -4.61 -0.59 6.21
CA LEU A 347 -3.36 -0.46 5.45
C LEU A 347 -3.02 1.01 5.17
N GLY A 348 -4.02 1.81 4.78
CA GLY A 348 -3.85 3.25 4.55
C GLY A 348 -3.50 4.01 5.84
N ALA A 349 -4.12 3.64 6.98
CA ALA A 349 -3.85 4.25 8.29
C ALA A 349 -2.42 3.94 8.78
N ILE A 350 -1.95 2.69 8.59
CA ILE A 350 -0.56 2.31 8.91
C ILE A 350 0.41 3.11 8.02
N LEU A 351 0.13 3.20 6.71
CA LEU A 351 0.95 3.97 5.78
C LEU A 351 1.05 5.44 6.20
N LEU A 352 -0.09 6.06 6.53
CA LEU A 352 -0.15 7.43 7.04
C LEU A 352 0.65 7.57 8.34
N GLY A 353 0.51 6.63 9.28
CA GLY A 353 1.26 6.61 10.54
C GLY A 353 2.77 6.56 10.32
N ILE A 354 3.23 5.69 9.40
CA ILE A 354 4.64 5.62 9.01
C ILE A 354 5.12 6.95 8.45
N MET A 355 4.35 7.58 7.55
CA MET A 355 4.71 8.88 6.98
C MET A 355 4.80 9.98 8.03
N LEU A 356 3.86 10.03 8.98
CA LEU A 356 3.87 11.01 10.07
C LEU A 356 5.06 10.82 11.03
N ILE A 357 5.39 9.57 11.35
CA ILE A 357 6.56 9.24 12.18
C ILE A 357 7.86 9.67 11.48
N LEU A 358 7.98 9.39 10.19
CA LEU A 358 9.14 9.79 9.40
C LEU A 358 9.27 11.30 9.30
N TYR A 359 8.16 12.02 9.09
CA TYR A 359 8.13 13.47 9.08
C TYR A 359 8.54 14.05 10.43
N TRP A 360 8.01 13.50 11.54
CA TRP A 360 8.37 13.92 12.89
C TRP A 360 9.87 13.68 13.19
N LEU A 361 10.38 12.50 12.81
CA LEU A 361 11.78 12.14 12.98
C LEU A 361 12.69 13.07 12.17
N TYR A 362 12.31 13.35 10.93
CA TYR A 362 13.01 14.31 10.07
C TYR A 362 13.07 15.70 10.74
N ASN A 363 11.94 16.21 11.23
CA ASN A 363 11.87 17.51 11.87
C ASN A 363 12.73 17.57 13.16
N LYS A 364 12.76 16.48 13.91
CA LYS A 364 13.59 16.39 15.13
C LYS A 364 15.10 16.32 14.84
N ILE A 365 15.52 15.63 13.77
CA ILE A 365 16.94 15.43 13.45
C ILE A 365 17.52 16.64 12.73
N ILE A 366 16.82 17.19 11.76
CA ILE A 366 17.33 18.26 10.89
C ILE A 366 16.94 19.64 11.39
N GLY A 367 15.82 19.72 12.15
CA GLY A 367 15.34 20.91 12.82
C GLY A 367 15.12 22.08 11.86
N ILE A 368 13.88 22.30 11.44
CA ILE A 368 13.51 23.51 10.67
C ILE A 368 13.85 24.77 11.47
N ASP A 369 13.85 24.67 12.80
CA ASP A 369 14.17 25.77 13.73
C ASP A 369 15.67 26.17 13.75
N ASN A 370 16.56 25.32 13.25
CA ASN A 370 17.99 25.62 13.15
C ASN A 370 18.40 26.31 11.85
N ILE A 371 17.50 26.42 10.87
CA ILE A 371 17.68 27.24 9.68
C ILE A 371 17.20 28.66 10.01
N LYS A 372 17.80 29.29 11.00
CA LYS A 372 17.76 30.75 11.10
C LYS A 372 18.55 31.28 9.89
N LEU A 373 17.80 31.64 8.86
CA LEU A 373 18.29 32.55 7.84
C LEU A 373 18.71 33.84 8.54
N GLY A 374 20.02 33.96 8.82
CA GLY A 374 20.60 35.21 9.28
C GLY A 374 20.54 36.27 8.20
#